data_a69194b23871c99e3259efd04a69da3f
#
_entry.id   a69194b23871c99e3259efd04a69da3f
#
_cell.length_a   1.000
_cell.length_b   1.000
_cell.length_c   1.000
_cell.angle_alpha   90.00
_cell.angle_beta   90.00
_cell.angle_gamma   90.00
#
_symmetry.space_group_name_H-M   'P 1'
#
loop_
_entity.id
_entity.type
_entity.pdbx_description
1 polymer ?
#
loop_
_entity_poly.entity_id
_entity_poly.type
_entity_poly.pdbx_seq_one_letter_code
_entity_poly.pdbx_strand_id
1 'polypeptide(L)'
;MTTMDVLPSWNDTPVKRAIVEFVERSVTKDNPGFVEPADRIAAFDNDGTLWVEQPMPPQAPFLLEKLMARVQADPALAEVEPYRSIIQRDPEFLGGLARQEPDAVITFLSGVGAAFEGMTPEAYDAEVREFVARYRDERFGKRCTELVYQPMLELYDLLRAHEWRVYVCSGGGRDFMRTIAE
;
A
#
# COMPACT_ATOMS: atom_id res chain seq x y z
N MET A 1 38.56 7.94 2.01
CA MET A 1 37.33 7.17 2.28
C MET A 1 36.38 7.48 1.13
N THR A 2 36.07 6.48 0.30
CA THR A 2 35.07 6.63 -0.77
C THR A 2 33.74 6.93 -0.08
N THR A 3 33.18 8.09 -0.34
CA THR A 3 31.80 8.41 0.07
C THR A 3 30.94 7.33 -0.56
N MET A 4 30.40 6.39 0.24
CA MET A 4 29.38 5.49 -0.24
C MET A 4 28.28 6.38 -0.84
N ASP A 5 27.89 6.09 -2.08
CA ASP A 5 26.80 6.84 -2.72
C ASP A 5 25.54 6.61 -1.91
N VAL A 6 25.13 7.65 -1.19
CA VAL A 6 23.90 7.62 -0.41
C VAL A 6 22.73 7.72 -1.37
N LEU A 7 21.80 6.78 -1.30
CA LEU A 7 20.64 6.68 -2.21
C LEU A 7 21.06 6.42 -3.67
N PRO A 8 21.70 5.29 -3.98
CA PRO A 8 22.32 5.02 -5.29
C PRO A 8 21.31 4.96 -6.45
N SER A 9 20.05 4.56 -6.21
CA SER A 9 18.99 4.56 -7.24
C SER A 9 18.36 5.92 -7.49
N TRP A 10 18.67 6.94 -6.68
CA TRP A 10 18.16 8.28 -6.88
C TRP A 10 19.01 9.03 -7.90
N ASN A 11 18.36 9.72 -8.83
CA ASN A 11 19.05 10.65 -9.70
C ASN A 11 19.69 11.80 -8.89
N ASP A 12 20.85 12.27 -9.32
CA ASP A 12 21.50 13.45 -8.69
C ASP A 12 20.71 14.72 -8.99
N THR A 13 19.76 15.01 -8.14
CA THR A 13 18.82 16.12 -8.24
C THR A 13 18.85 16.97 -6.97
N PRO A 14 18.33 18.21 -7.01
CA PRO A 14 18.13 19.00 -5.81
C PRO A 14 17.31 18.30 -4.73
N VAL A 15 16.37 17.42 -5.13
CA VAL A 15 15.54 16.65 -4.20
C VAL A 15 16.38 15.62 -3.42
N LYS A 16 17.23 14.83 -4.10
CA LYS A 16 18.15 13.90 -3.43
C LYS A 16 19.03 14.64 -2.41
N ARG A 17 19.63 15.76 -2.83
CA ARG A 17 20.49 16.56 -1.95
C ARG A 17 19.74 17.11 -0.74
N ALA A 18 18.51 17.63 -0.94
CA ALA A 18 17.70 18.15 0.14
C ALA A 18 17.32 17.08 1.17
N ILE A 19 17.04 15.85 0.72
CA ILE A 19 16.78 14.69 1.62
C ILE A 19 18.02 14.37 2.45
N VAL A 20 19.18 14.23 1.82
CA VAL A 20 20.43 13.91 2.52
C VAL A 20 20.79 15.01 3.52
N GLU A 21 20.74 16.27 3.12
CA GLU A 21 20.99 17.42 3.98
C GLU A 21 20.01 17.50 5.15
N PHE A 22 18.73 17.17 4.92
CA PHE A 22 17.73 17.11 5.98
C PHE A 22 18.10 16.05 7.03
N VAL A 23 18.42 14.84 6.59
CA VAL A 23 18.80 13.77 7.48
C VAL A 23 20.07 14.14 8.27
N GLU A 24 21.11 14.63 7.60
CA GLU A 24 22.37 15.06 8.24
C GLU A 24 22.15 16.14 9.29
N ARG A 25 21.38 17.19 8.96
CA ARG A 25 21.03 18.26 9.91
C ARG A 25 20.25 17.75 11.10
N SER A 26 19.32 16.83 10.87
CA SER A 26 18.46 16.31 11.92
C SER A 26 19.19 15.45 12.95
N VAL A 27 20.37 14.93 12.61
CA VAL A 27 21.15 14.08 13.51
C VAL A 27 22.42 14.74 14.05
N THR A 28 22.77 15.92 13.53
CA THR A 28 23.95 16.67 13.98
C THR A 28 23.60 17.51 15.21
N LYS A 29 24.19 17.15 16.37
CA LYS A 29 24.08 17.96 17.59
C LYS A 29 24.57 19.36 17.31
N ASP A 30 24.01 20.32 17.97
CA ASP A 30 24.29 21.78 17.77
C ASP A 30 23.77 22.38 16.46
N ASN A 31 23.16 21.60 15.58
CA ASN A 31 22.45 22.11 14.43
C ASN A 31 21.04 22.59 14.84
N PRO A 32 20.55 23.77 14.38
CA PRO A 32 19.19 24.22 14.67
C PRO A 32 18.07 23.25 14.23
N GLY A 33 18.36 22.35 13.30
CA GLY A 33 17.46 21.31 12.85
C GLY A 33 17.62 19.97 13.55
N PHE A 34 18.41 19.88 14.64
CA PHE A 34 18.61 18.64 15.38
C PHE A 34 17.30 18.11 15.96
N VAL A 35 17.08 16.82 15.80
CA VAL A 35 15.94 16.10 16.35
C VAL A 35 16.45 15.02 17.29
N GLU A 36 15.93 14.97 18.51
CA GLU A 36 16.27 13.92 19.45
C GLU A 36 15.89 12.54 18.90
N PRO A 37 16.69 11.46 19.12
CA PRO A 37 16.37 10.14 18.58
C PRO A 37 14.95 9.65 18.92
N ALA A 38 14.45 9.99 20.11
CA ALA A 38 13.08 9.64 20.53
C ALA A 38 11.98 10.28 19.67
N ASP A 39 12.28 11.40 19.02
CA ASP A 39 11.34 12.20 18.25
C ASP A 39 11.52 12.03 16.72
N ARG A 40 12.51 11.23 16.28
CA ARG A 40 12.75 10.93 14.87
C ARG A 40 11.68 10.00 14.34
N ILE A 41 10.65 10.56 13.74
CA ILE A 41 9.52 9.83 13.15
C ILE A 41 9.36 10.27 11.71
N ALA A 42 9.28 9.27 10.80
CA ALA A 42 8.95 9.49 9.40
C ALA A 42 7.74 8.63 9.04
N ALA A 43 6.72 9.24 8.45
CA ALA A 43 5.53 8.55 7.96
C ALA A 43 5.44 8.68 6.45
N PHE A 44 5.12 7.58 5.78
CA PHE A 44 5.01 7.50 4.34
C PHE A 44 3.67 6.90 3.96
N ASP A 45 3.09 7.39 2.89
CA ASP A 45 2.02 6.70 2.20
C ASP A 45 2.55 5.41 1.55
N ASN A 46 1.65 4.52 1.16
CA ASN A 46 1.98 3.22 0.61
C ASN A 46 1.76 3.15 -0.89
N ASP A 47 0.49 3.22 -1.31
CA ASP A 47 0.09 3.04 -2.70
C ASP A 47 0.61 4.21 -3.56
N GLY A 48 1.33 3.90 -4.65
CA GLY A 48 1.99 4.92 -5.48
C GLY A 48 3.22 5.58 -4.85
N THR A 49 3.52 5.33 -3.57
CA THR A 49 4.68 5.86 -2.85
C THR A 49 5.73 4.77 -2.60
N LEU A 50 5.34 3.64 -2.03
CA LEU A 50 6.25 2.52 -1.76
C LEU A 50 6.21 1.48 -2.86
N TRP A 51 5.04 1.21 -3.39
CA TRP A 51 4.84 0.25 -4.46
C TRP A 51 3.90 0.78 -5.53
N VAL A 52 3.80 0.03 -6.62
CA VAL A 52 2.94 0.36 -7.77
C VAL A 52 1.47 0.31 -7.36
N GLU A 53 0.71 1.35 -7.72
CA GLU A 53 -0.74 1.44 -7.48
C GLU A 53 -1.58 1.30 -8.76
N GLN A 54 -0.97 1.48 -9.93
CA GLN A 54 -1.69 1.46 -11.21
C GLN A 54 -1.63 0.07 -11.86
N PRO A 55 -2.74 -0.45 -12.43
CA PRO A 55 -4.05 0.24 -12.62
C PRO A 55 -4.93 0.30 -11.38
N MET A 56 -4.61 -0.42 -10.32
CA MET A 56 -5.28 -0.40 -9.03
C MET A 56 -4.34 -0.82 -7.90
N PRO A 57 -4.56 -0.36 -6.66
CA PRO A 57 -3.77 -0.78 -5.51
C PRO A 57 -3.78 -2.30 -5.34
N PRO A 58 -2.68 -2.92 -4.85
CA PRO A 58 -2.56 -4.39 -4.71
C PRO A 58 -3.63 -5.05 -3.84
N GLN A 59 -4.26 -4.31 -2.93
CA GLN A 59 -5.38 -4.82 -2.14
C GLN A 59 -6.66 -5.01 -2.99
N ALA A 60 -6.87 -4.21 -4.03
CA ALA A 60 -8.11 -4.26 -4.81
C ALA A 60 -8.36 -5.62 -5.48
N PRO A 61 -7.38 -6.28 -6.16
CA PRO A 61 -7.56 -7.62 -6.69
C PRO A 61 -7.94 -8.64 -5.62
N PHE A 62 -7.37 -8.56 -4.41
CA PHE A 62 -7.75 -9.41 -3.29
C PHE A 62 -9.22 -9.25 -2.90
N LEU A 63 -9.68 -8.01 -2.76
CA LEU A 63 -11.07 -7.72 -2.44
C LEU A 63 -12.03 -8.18 -3.55
N LEU A 64 -11.68 -7.93 -4.80
CA LEU A 64 -12.48 -8.40 -5.95
C LEU A 64 -12.60 -9.92 -5.99
N GLU A 65 -11.52 -10.65 -5.71
CA GLU A 65 -11.54 -12.10 -5.63
C GLU A 65 -12.51 -12.58 -4.55
N LYS A 66 -12.52 -11.95 -3.37
CA LYS A 66 -13.46 -12.30 -2.29
C LYS A 66 -14.90 -12.02 -2.66
N LEU A 67 -15.18 -10.90 -3.31
CA LEU A 67 -16.51 -10.60 -3.81
C LEU A 67 -16.97 -11.63 -4.84
N MET A 68 -16.10 -12.02 -5.77
CA MET A 68 -16.44 -13.03 -6.78
C MET A 68 -16.64 -14.42 -6.19
N ALA A 69 -15.88 -14.80 -5.17
CA ALA A 69 -16.08 -16.06 -4.45
C ALA A 69 -17.47 -16.13 -3.80
N ARG A 70 -18.01 -15.03 -3.30
CA ARG A 70 -19.38 -14.97 -2.80
C ARG A 70 -20.43 -15.20 -3.88
N VAL A 71 -20.25 -14.58 -5.05
CA VAL A 71 -21.16 -14.82 -6.19
C VAL A 71 -21.12 -16.26 -6.66
N GLN A 72 -19.95 -16.90 -6.61
CA GLN A 72 -19.84 -18.33 -6.93
C GLN A 72 -20.60 -19.22 -5.91
N ALA A 73 -20.57 -18.85 -4.63
CA ALA A 73 -21.30 -19.55 -3.58
C ALA A 73 -22.82 -19.26 -3.59
N ASP A 74 -23.21 -18.05 -3.95
CA ASP A 74 -24.61 -17.62 -4.09
C ASP A 74 -24.80 -16.81 -5.38
N PRO A 75 -25.18 -17.45 -6.49
CA PRO A 75 -25.38 -16.81 -7.78
C PRO A 75 -26.44 -15.69 -7.78
N ALA A 76 -27.38 -15.67 -6.82
CA ALA A 76 -28.38 -14.62 -6.74
C ALA A 76 -27.75 -13.23 -6.45
N LEU A 77 -26.58 -13.21 -5.84
CA LEU A 77 -25.84 -11.99 -5.59
C LEU A 77 -25.41 -11.26 -6.88
N ALA A 78 -25.34 -11.96 -8.02
CA ALA A 78 -25.00 -11.32 -9.30
C ALA A 78 -25.96 -10.19 -9.71
N GLU A 79 -27.19 -10.18 -9.16
CA GLU A 79 -28.20 -9.16 -9.42
C GLU A 79 -28.24 -8.06 -8.34
N VAL A 80 -27.37 -8.15 -7.33
CA VAL A 80 -27.34 -7.22 -6.18
C VAL A 80 -26.07 -6.37 -6.22
N GLU A 81 -26.17 -5.09 -5.79
CA GLU A 81 -24.99 -4.23 -5.64
C GLU A 81 -24.14 -4.65 -4.40
N PRO A 82 -22.83 -4.53 -4.49
CA PRO A 82 -22.01 -4.04 -5.61
C PRO A 82 -21.64 -5.12 -6.64
N TYR A 83 -22.05 -6.36 -6.44
CA TYR A 83 -21.65 -7.51 -7.27
C TYR A 83 -22.06 -7.31 -8.73
N ARG A 84 -23.30 -6.85 -8.96
CA ARG A 84 -23.82 -6.60 -10.31
C ARG A 84 -22.93 -5.61 -11.07
N SER A 85 -22.69 -4.44 -10.51
CA SER A 85 -21.88 -3.41 -11.15
C SER A 85 -20.43 -3.84 -11.40
N ILE A 86 -19.87 -4.64 -10.49
CA ILE A 86 -18.50 -5.20 -10.64
C ILE A 86 -18.48 -6.20 -11.81
N ILE A 87 -19.44 -7.14 -11.86
CA ILE A 87 -19.54 -8.16 -12.91
C ILE A 87 -19.75 -7.53 -14.27
N GLN A 88 -20.65 -6.57 -14.36
CA GLN A 88 -20.98 -5.86 -15.59
C GLN A 88 -19.93 -4.82 -16.00
N ARG A 89 -18.92 -4.59 -15.14
CA ARG A 89 -17.91 -3.54 -15.31
C ARG A 89 -18.54 -2.17 -15.55
N ASP A 90 -19.57 -1.85 -14.77
CA ASP A 90 -20.32 -0.61 -14.91
C ASP A 90 -19.38 0.60 -14.83
N PRO A 91 -19.25 1.41 -15.90
CA PRO A 91 -18.31 2.52 -15.93
C PRO A 91 -18.68 3.64 -14.95
N GLU A 92 -19.95 3.83 -14.63
CA GLU A 92 -20.40 4.84 -13.67
C GLU A 92 -19.98 4.45 -12.27
N PHE A 93 -20.27 3.22 -11.86
CA PHE A 93 -19.87 2.69 -10.55
C PHE A 93 -18.34 2.64 -10.38
N LEU A 94 -17.63 2.07 -11.36
CA LEU A 94 -16.16 1.98 -11.30
C LEU A 94 -15.50 3.38 -11.37
N GLY A 95 -16.08 4.29 -12.15
CA GLY A 95 -15.65 5.69 -12.18
C GLY A 95 -15.89 6.40 -10.85
N GLY A 96 -17.03 6.15 -10.20
CA GLY A 96 -17.34 6.64 -8.87
C GLY A 96 -16.35 6.15 -7.82
N LEU A 97 -15.97 4.86 -7.85
CA LEU A 97 -14.92 4.32 -6.98
C LEU A 97 -13.58 5.02 -7.22
N ALA A 98 -13.19 5.20 -8.48
CA ALA A 98 -11.92 5.85 -8.82
C ALA A 98 -11.88 7.33 -8.37
N ARG A 99 -13.03 8.01 -8.38
CA ARG A 99 -13.17 9.39 -7.88
C ARG A 99 -13.46 9.46 -6.37
N GLN A 100 -13.53 8.31 -5.69
CA GLN A 100 -13.86 8.19 -4.26
C GLN A 100 -15.22 8.81 -3.92
N GLU A 101 -16.22 8.67 -4.79
CA GLU A 101 -17.57 9.15 -4.55
C GLU A 101 -18.22 8.38 -3.40
N PRO A 102 -18.78 9.06 -2.39
CA PRO A 102 -19.25 8.43 -1.16
C PRO A 102 -20.20 7.25 -1.38
N ASP A 103 -21.17 7.38 -2.27
CA ASP A 103 -22.18 6.34 -2.51
C ASP A 103 -21.57 5.09 -3.14
N ALA A 104 -20.66 5.24 -4.11
CA ALA A 104 -19.95 4.12 -4.73
C ALA A 104 -19.04 3.42 -3.71
N VAL A 105 -18.31 4.20 -2.89
CA VAL A 105 -17.42 3.67 -1.85
C VAL A 105 -18.21 2.92 -0.78
N ILE A 106 -19.30 3.49 -0.26
CA ILE A 106 -20.17 2.85 0.75
C ILE A 106 -20.75 1.55 0.20
N THR A 107 -21.25 1.55 -1.03
CA THR A 107 -21.81 0.38 -1.70
C THR A 107 -20.76 -0.72 -1.86
N PHE A 108 -19.55 -0.37 -2.31
CA PHE A 108 -18.43 -1.32 -2.41
C PHE A 108 -18.05 -1.89 -1.05
N LEU A 109 -17.87 -1.03 -0.04
CA LEU A 109 -17.48 -1.46 1.30
C LEU A 109 -18.54 -2.32 1.99
N SER A 110 -19.83 -2.15 1.68
CA SER A 110 -20.88 -3.03 2.19
C SER A 110 -20.72 -4.48 1.67
N GLY A 111 -20.40 -4.64 0.39
CA GLY A 111 -20.09 -5.94 -0.20
C GLY A 111 -18.83 -6.56 0.40
N VAL A 112 -17.78 -5.76 0.59
CA VAL A 112 -16.53 -6.17 1.25
C VAL A 112 -16.80 -6.63 2.68
N GLY A 113 -17.53 -5.85 3.48
CA GLY A 113 -17.91 -6.22 4.85
C GLY A 113 -18.63 -7.55 4.91
N ALA A 114 -19.61 -7.75 4.01
CA ALA A 114 -20.30 -9.02 3.88
C ALA A 114 -19.38 -10.19 3.46
N ALA A 115 -18.35 -9.93 2.65
CA ALA A 115 -17.40 -10.97 2.22
C ALA A 115 -16.52 -11.50 3.36
N PHE A 116 -16.30 -10.69 4.39
CA PHE A 116 -15.48 -11.04 5.55
C PHE A 116 -16.30 -11.26 6.82
N GLU A 117 -17.63 -11.30 6.72
CA GLU A 117 -18.50 -11.54 7.87
C GLU A 117 -18.17 -12.88 8.54
N GLY A 118 -17.95 -12.86 9.86
CA GLY A 118 -17.61 -14.03 10.66
C GLY A 118 -16.17 -14.54 10.52
N MET A 119 -15.32 -13.88 9.71
CA MET A 119 -13.91 -14.23 9.57
C MET A 119 -13.11 -13.73 10.77
N THR A 120 -12.23 -14.59 11.32
CA THR A 120 -11.31 -14.18 12.38
C THR A 120 -10.11 -13.42 11.80
N PRO A 121 -9.41 -12.58 12.60
CA PRO A 121 -8.19 -11.91 12.14
C PRO A 121 -7.11 -12.88 11.63
N GLU A 122 -6.98 -14.05 12.28
CA GLU A 122 -6.01 -15.07 11.89
C GLU A 122 -6.36 -15.73 10.54
N ALA A 123 -7.66 -15.96 10.29
CA ALA A 123 -8.12 -16.47 9.00
C ALA A 123 -7.90 -15.44 7.89
N TYR A 124 -8.17 -14.17 8.17
CA TYR A 124 -7.90 -13.09 7.23
C TYR A 124 -6.41 -12.99 6.88
N ASP A 125 -5.53 -13.02 7.89
CA ASP A 125 -4.08 -12.98 7.68
C ASP A 125 -3.60 -14.16 6.81
N ALA A 126 -4.09 -15.36 7.09
CA ALA A 126 -3.76 -16.54 6.30
C ALA A 126 -4.17 -16.40 4.82
N GLU A 127 -5.35 -15.87 4.55
CA GLU A 127 -5.84 -15.63 3.19
C GLU A 127 -5.05 -14.55 2.46
N VAL A 128 -4.68 -13.47 3.16
CA VAL A 128 -3.83 -12.42 2.58
C VAL A 128 -2.45 -12.97 2.25
N ARG A 129 -1.83 -13.76 3.14
CA ARG A 129 -0.53 -14.41 2.88
C ARG A 129 -0.58 -15.32 1.65
N GLU A 130 -1.62 -16.15 1.55
CA GLU A 130 -1.82 -16.99 0.38
C GLU A 130 -1.98 -16.17 -0.90
N PHE A 131 -2.82 -15.12 -0.87
CA PHE A 131 -3.01 -14.24 -2.00
C PHE A 131 -1.69 -13.58 -2.43
N VAL A 132 -0.96 -12.96 -1.52
CA VAL A 132 0.31 -12.27 -1.79
C VAL A 132 1.37 -13.23 -2.36
N ALA A 133 1.39 -14.48 -1.89
CA ALA A 133 2.33 -15.49 -2.38
C ALA A 133 2.05 -15.90 -3.83
N ARG A 134 0.78 -15.99 -4.24
CA ARG A 134 0.36 -16.51 -5.56
C ARG A 134 0.02 -15.43 -6.58
N TYR A 135 -0.55 -14.29 -6.15
CA TYR A 135 -1.00 -13.25 -7.05
C TYR A 135 0.18 -12.63 -7.82
N ARG A 136 -0.02 -12.46 -9.11
CA ARG A 136 0.89 -11.77 -10.00
C ARG A 136 0.16 -10.61 -10.66
N ASP A 137 0.74 -9.43 -10.57
CA ASP A 137 0.26 -8.27 -11.29
C ASP A 137 0.23 -8.54 -12.79
N GLU A 138 -0.91 -8.28 -13.45
CA GLU A 138 -1.11 -8.61 -14.86
C GLU A 138 -0.16 -7.85 -15.78
N ARG A 139 0.22 -6.62 -15.42
CA ARG A 139 1.08 -5.76 -16.22
C ARG A 139 2.54 -6.19 -16.17
N PHE A 140 3.01 -6.64 -15.01
CA PHE A 140 4.42 -6.91 -14.76
C PHE A 140 4.73 -8.41 -14.61
N GLY A 141 3.74 -9.26 -14.40
CA GLY A 141 3.92 -10.68 -14.11
C GLY A 141 4.63 -10.96 -12.78
N LYS A 142 4.73 -9.98 -11.91
CA LYS A 142 5.44 -10.04 -10.62
C LYS A 142 4.47 -9.98 -9.44
N ARG A 143 4.89 -10.48 -8.29
CA ARG A 143 4.15 -10.28 -7.04
C ARG A 143 4.18 -8.81 -6.64
N CYS A 144 3.15 -8.34 -5.91
CA CYS A 144 3.13 -6.96 -5.41
C CYS A 144 4.35 -6.64 -4.53
N THR A 145 4.84 -7.60 -3.74
CA THR A 145 6.06 -7.46 -2.94
C THR A 145 7.35 -7.30 -3.76
N GLU A 146 7.31 -7.60 -5.05
CA GLU A 146 8.43 -7.39 -5.99
C GLU A 146 8.31 -6.08 -6.77
N LEU A 147 7.20 -5.37 -6.60
CA LEU A 147 6.88 -4.11 -7.28
C LEU A 147 7.06 -2.88 -6.37
N VAL A 148 7.96 -3.01 -5.41
CA VAL A 148 8.35 -1.93 -4.50
C VAL A 148 9.37 -1.01 -5.20
N TYR A 149 9.26 0.29 -4.96
CA TYR A 149 10.19 1.25 -5.52
C TYR A 149 11.54 1.21 -4.79
N GLN A 150 12.58 0.74 -5.49
CA GLN A 150 13.94 0.63 -4.95
C GLN A 150 14.44 1.93 -4.31
N PRO A 151 14.22 3.13 -4.89
CA PRO A 151 14.61 4.38 -4.24
C PRO A 151 14.00 4.58 -2.85
N MET A 152 12.77 4.11 -2.64
CA MET A 152 12.11 4.24 -1.34
C MET A 152 12.66 3.28 -0.30
N LEU A 153 13.06 2.08 -0.70
CA LEU A 153 13.78 1.15 0.20
C LEU A 153 15.08 1.75 0.67
N GLU A 154 15.85 2.36 -0.22
CA GLU A 154 17.10 3.04 0.10
C GLU A 154 16.89 4.23 1.06
N LEU A 155 15.81 4.99 0.86
CA LEU A 155 15.44 6.07 1.78
C LEU A 155 15.09 5.54 3.17
N TYR A 156 14.37 4.41 3.24
CA TYR A 156 14.06 3.76 4.53
C TYR A 156 15.32 3.30 5.24
N ASP A 157 16.25 2.69 4.50
CA ASP A 157 17.52 2.24 5.06
C ASP A 157 18.37 3.41 5.56
N LEU A 158 18.40 4.53 4.80
CA LEU A 158 19.05 5.77 5.23
C LEU A 158 18.44 6.30 6.54
N LEU A 159 17.12 6.41 6.60
CA LEU A 159 16.42 6.91 7.78
C LEU A 159 16.67 6.00 9.00
N ARG A 160 16.54 4.69 8.84
CA ARG A 160 16.79 3.70 9.91
C ARG A 160 18.24 3.73 10.41
N ALA A 161 19.21 3.88 9.50
CA ALA A 161 20.63 4.01 9.86
C ALA A 161 20.89 5.26 10.72
N HIS A 162 20.00 6.24 10.68
CA HIS A 162 20.05 7.47 11.48
C HIS A 162 19.00 7.49 12.61
N GLU A 163 18.58 6.30 13.07
CA GLU A 163 17.66 6.10 14.20
C GLU A 163 16.25 6.70 14.00
N TRP A 164 15.83 6.90 12.76
CA TRP A 164 14.44 7.27 12.45
C TRP A 164 13.53 6.05 12.53
N ARG A 165 12.39 6.22 13.18
CA ARG A 165 11.28 5.26 13.15
C ARG A 165 10.44 5.53 11.90
N VAL A 166 10.38 4.55 11.02
CA VAL A 166 9.66 4.65 9.75
C VAL A 166 8.31 3.96 9.89
N TYR A 167 7.25 4.67 9.57
CA TYR A 167 5.88 4.17 9.59
C TYR A 167 5.25 4.27 8.21
N VAL A 168 4.41 3.29 7.88
CA VAL A 168 3.51 3.34 6.73
C VAL A 168 2.15 3.81 7.21
N CYS A 169 1.61 4.84 6.56
CA CYS A 169 0.29 5.40 6.81
C CYS A 169 -0.51 5.29 5.51
N SER A 170 -1.45 4.37 5.45
CA SER A 170 -2.20 4.06 4.23
C SER A 170 -3.70 4.14 4.49
N GLY A 171 -4.46 4.54 3.49
CA GLY A 171 -5.92 4.43 3.47
C GLY A 171 -6.42 3.00 3.24
N GLY A 172 -5.54 2.05 2.92
CA GLY A 172 -5.86 0.64 2.75
C GLY A 172 -6.14 -0.09 4.08
N GLY A 173 -6.55 -1.35 3.96
CA GLY A 173 -6.84 -2.19 5.13
C GLY A 173 -5.58 -2.48 5.96
N ARG A 174 -5.62 -2.09 7.24
CA ARG A 174 -4.49 -2.27 8.17
C ARG A 174 -3.95 -3.70 8.20
N ASP A 175 -4.85 -4.68 8.28
CA ASP A 175 -4.45 -6.07 8.44
C ASP A 175 -3.90 -6.66 7.12
N PHE A 176 -4.37 -6.18 5.95
CA PHE A 176 -3.73 -6.46 4.67
C PHE A 176 -2.31 -5.94 4.62
N MET A 177 -2.11 -4.69 5.04
CA MET A 177 -0.79 -4.05 5.04
C MET A 177 0.19 -4.71 6.00
N ARG A 178 -0.24 -5.11 7.20
CA ARG A 178 0.63 -5.80 8.18
C ARG A 178 1.23 -7.07 7.62
N THR A 179 0.45 -7.86 6.91
CA THR A 179 0.91 -9.12 6.29
C THR A 179 2.08 -8.90 5.33
N ILE A 180 2.22 -7.70 4.77
CA ILE A 180 3.23 -7.37 3.75
C ILE A 180 4.40 -6.58 4.35
N ALA A 181 4.14 -5.77 5.37
CA ALA A 181 5.13 -4.87 5.98
C ALA A 181 6.01 -5.54 7.05
N GLU A 182 5.64 -6.72 7.52
CA GLU A 182 6.40 -7.56 8.47
C GLU A 182 7.32 -8.54 7.74
#